data_d4f593d123e669f8fcafc327375d40be
#
_entry.id   d4f593d123e669f8fcafc327375d40be
#
_cell.length_a   1.000
_cell.length_b   1.000
_cell.length_c   1.000
_cell.angle_alpha   90.00
_cell.angle_beta   90.00
_cell.angle_gamma   90.00
#
_symmetry.space_group_name_H-M   'P 1'
#
loop_
_entity.id
_entity.type
_entity.pdbx_description
1 polymer ?
#
loop_
_entity_poly.entity_id
_entity_poly.type
_entity_poly.pdbx_seq_one_letter_code
_entity_poly.pdbx_strand_id
1 'polypeptide(L)'
;VVERETAFTSACEKAPLSIPAKHSWGRYYADEQTLATMRANGQVVLRYAAGENFNGSVDDIAGVRNEQGNVFGLMPHPEHAVDELTGSADGLCIFASMRLAVEGHHSLTPPDGGQAGARV
;
A
#
# COMPACT_ATOMS: atom_id res chain seq x y z
N VAL A 1 8.41 5.70 0.98
CA VAL A 1 7.70 4.71 1.80
C VAL A 1 7.85 5.11 3.26
N VAL A 2 6.75 5.29 3.97
CA VAL A 2 6.72 5.67 5.39
C VAL A 2 6.58 4.41 6.24
N GLU A 3 5.55 3.61 5.96
CA GLU A 3 5.32 2.34 6.63
C GLU A 3 5.77 1.19 5.74
N ARG A 4 6.79 0.44 6.17
CA ARG A 4 7.38 -0.64 5.38
C ARG A 4 6.81 -2.03 5.70
N GLU A 5 6.33 -2.22 6.92
CA GLU A 5 5.82 -3.52 7.37
C GLU A 5 4.29 -3.63 7.16
N THR A 6 3.85 -3.38 5.93
CA THR A 6 2.44 -3.51 5.56
C THR A 6 2.25 -4.57 4.49
N ALA A 7 1.01 -5.04 4.31
CA ALA A 7 0.65 -5.94 3.21
C ALA A 7 0.93 -5.34 1.81
N PHE A 8 1.20 -4.03 1.73
CA PHE A 8 1.35 -3.30 0.47
C PHE A 8 2.78 -2.81 0.21
N THR A 9 3.67 -2.85 1.19
CA THR A 9 5.01 -2.23 1.10
C THR A 9 6.15 -3.08 1.65
N SER A 10 5.87 -4.29 2.14
CA SER A 10 6.88 -5.16 2.77
C SER A 10 8.02 -5.56 1.83
N ALA A 11 7.78 -5.62 0.52
CA ALA A 11 8.78 -5.91 -0.49
C ALA A 11 9.43 -4.65 -1.11
N CYS A 12 9.08 -3.43 -0.62
CA CYS A 12 9.62 -2.19 -1.16
C CYS A 12 10.91 -1.80 -0.42
N GLU A 13 12.04 -2.29 -0.88
CA GLU A 13 13.36 -2.01 -0.30
C GLU A 13 13.89 -0.61 -0.69
N LYS A 14 13.61 -0.19 -1.93
CA LYS A 14 14.03 1.11 -2.47
C LYS A 14 13.17 2.24 -1.92
N ALA A 15 13.78 3.42 -1.74
CA ALA A 15 13.10 4.68 -1.51
C ALA A 15 13.98 5.83 -2.03
N PRO A 16 13.43 6.83 -2.74
CA PRO A 16 12.02 6.92 -3.16
C PRO A 16 11.66 5.93 -4.26
N LEU A 17 10.36 5.67 -4.45
CA LEU A 17 9.82 4.94 -5.60
C LEU A 17 9.45 5.93 -6.71
N SER A 18 9.80 5.61 -7.94
CA SER A 18 9.39 6.37 -9.12
C SER A 18 8.14 5.75 -9.72
N ILE A 19 6.98 6.31 -9.42
CA ILE A 19 5.67 5.82 -9.86
C ILE A 19 4.91 6.97 -10.52
N PRO A 20 4.44 6.83 -11.77
CA PRO A 20 3.74 7.90 -12.47
C PRO A 20 2.39 8.20 -11.83
N ALA A 21 1.99 9.46 -11.89
CA ALA A 21 0.68 9.92 -11.46
C ALA A 21 -0.10 10.44 -12.68
N LYS A 22 -1.35 10.03 -12.77
CA LYS A 22 -2.28 10.46 -13.83
C LYS A 22 -3.63 10.76 -13.20
N HIS A 23 -3.96 12.03 -13.00
CA HIS A 23 -5.24 12.38 -12.38
C HIS A 23 -5.72 13.75 -12.81
N SER A 24 -7.04 13.94 -12.72
CA SER A 24 -7.68 15.25 -12.73
C SER A 24 -7.99 15.73 -11.31
N TRP A 25 -8.29 14.80 -10.40
CA TRP A 25 -8.64 15.03 -8.99
C TRP A 25 -7.96 13.97 -8.12
N GLY A 26 -6.92 14.32 -7.39
CA GLY A 26 -6.14 13.35 -6.62
C GLY A 26 -5.53 13.92 -5.35
N ARG A 27 -5.92 15.14 -4.96
CA ARG A 27 -5.46 15.77 -3.74
C ARG A 27 -6.07 15.08 -2.52
N TYR A 28 -5.22 14.58 -1.62
CA TYR A 28 -5.67 14.07 -0.34
C TYR A 28 -5.94 15.23 0.62
N TYR A 29 -7.06 15.18 1.33
CA TYR A 29 -7.43 16.14 2.34
C TYR A 29 -8.07 15.45 3.54
N ALA A 30 -7.66 15.84 4.75
CA ALA A 30 -8.28 15.48 6.01
C ALA A 30 -8.03 16.60 7.04
N ASP A 31 -8.87 16.71 8.06
CA ASP A 31 -8.65 17.62 9.16
C ASP A 31 -7.52 17.13 10.08
N GLU A 32 -6.98 18.01 10.92
CA GLU A 32 -5.83 17.71 11.77
C GLU A 32 -6.11 16.56 12.77
N GLN A 33 -7.32 16.46 13.29
CA GLN A 33 -7.67 15.37 14.22
C GLN A 33 -7.64 14.01 13.52
N THR A 34 -8.19 13.94 12.33
CA THR A 34 -8.13 12.74 11.47
C THR A 34 -6.69 12.40 11.12
N LEU A 35 -5.88 13.37 10.72
CA LEU A 35 -4.47 13.17 10.39
C LEU A 35 -3.67 12.66 11.59
N ALA A 36 -3.90 13.21 12.78
CA ALA A 36 -3.24 12.75 14.01
C ALA A 36 -3.58 11.29 14.32
N THR A 37 -4.84 10.90 14.17
CA THR A 37 -5.31 9.51 14.34
C THR A 37 -4.65 8.58 13.31
N MET A 38 -4.62 8.98 12.05
CA MET A 38 -4.01 8.20 10.96
C MET A 38 -2.52 7.99 11.17
N ARG A 39 -1.80 9.02 11.62
CA ARG A 39 -0.37 8.91 11.95
C ARG A 39 -0.15 7.94 13.11
N ALA A 40 -0.94 8.05 14.18
CA ALA A 40 -0.84 7.18 15.35
C ALA A 40 -1.11 5.70 15.01
N ASN A 41 -2.02 5.45 14.06
CA ASN A 41 -2.41 4.10 13.63
C ASN A 41 -1.56 3.55 12.47
N GLY A 42 -0.52 4.26 12.01
CA GLY A 42 0.31 3.85 10.87
C GLY A 42 -0.48 3.71 9.56
N GLN A 43 -1.52 4.54 9.38
CA GLN A 43 -2.38 4.50 8.20
C GLN A 43 -1.79 5.28 7.01
N VAL A 44 -0.85 6.19 7.24
CA VAL A 44 -0.12 6.90 6.20
C VAL A 44 1.04 6.02 5.73
N VAL A 45 0.89 5.38 4.58
CA VAL A 45 1.83 4.37 4.07
C VAL A 45 2.87 4.96 3.13
N LEU A 46 2.43 5.85 2.24
CA LEU A 46 3.30 6.52 1.27
C LEU A 46 3.12 8.03 1.33
N ARG A 47 4.24 8.75 1.18
CA ARG A 47 4.26 10.20 1.01
C ARG A 47 5.03 10.57 -0.25
N TYR A 48 4.66 11.68 -0.86
CA TYR A 48 5.47 12.29 -1.89
C TYR A 48 6.84 12.65 -1.33
N ALA A 49 7.88 12.49 -2.14
CA ALA A 49 9.22 12.95 -1.78
C ALA A 49 9.24 14.49 -1.67
N ALA A 50 10.23 15.01 -0.98
CA ALA A 50 10.37 16.45 -0.80
C ALA A 50 10.38 17.20 -2.15
N GLY A 51 9.47 18.13 -2.34
CA GLY A 51 9.30 18.90 -3.57
C GLY A 51 8.48 18.22 -4.67
N GLU A 52 8.05 16.98 -4.49
CA GLU A 52 7.32 16.21 -5.49
C GLU A 52 5.79 16.17 -5.26
N ASN A 53 5.28 16.91 -4.27
CA ASN A 53 3.85 17.03 -4.00
C ASN A 53 3.19 17.98 -5.01
N PHE A 54 2.92 17.49 -6.20
CA PHE A 54 2.42 18.27 -7.34
C PHE A 54 0.94 18.63 -7.24
N ASN A 55 0.16 17.96 -6.38
CA ASN A 55 -1.29 18.16 -6.26
C ASN A 55 -1.72 18.86 -4.96
N GLY A 56 -0.78 19.17 -4.07
CA GLY A 56 -1.06 19.85 -2.80
C GLY A 56 -1.76 18.95 -1.77
N SER A 57 -1.55 17.65 -1.80
CA SER A 57 -2.03 16.72 -0.79
C SER A 57 -1.54 17.13 0.60
N VAL A 58 -2.44 17.12 1.58
CA VAL A 58 -2.08 17.44 2.95
C VAL A 58 -1.05 16.45 3.48
N ASP A 59 -0.06 16.95 4.25
CA ASP A 59 0.99 16.14 4.86
C ASP A 59 1.77 15.28 3.84
N ASP A 60 1.83 15.73 2.58
CA ASP A 60 2.44 15.04 1.44
C ASP A 60 1.90 13.61 1.21
N ILE A 61 0.70 13.30 1.69
CA ILE A 61 0.12 11.97 1.62
C ILE A 61 -0.12 11.54 0.17
N ALA A 62 0.48 10.42 -0.21
CA ALA A 62 0.33 9.79 -1.52
C ALA A 62 -0.41 8.46 -1.46
N GLY A 63 -0.37 7.76 -0.32
CA GLY A 63 -1.05 6.49 -0.13
C GLY A 63 -1.40 6.22 1.33
N VAL A 64 -2.59 5.69 1.55
CA VAL A 64 -3.15 5.41 2.86
C VAL A 64 -3.76 4.01 2.94
N ARG A 65 -3.82 3.44 4.14
CA ARG A 65 -4.52 2.19 4.41
C ARG A 65 -5.62 2.38 5.46
N ASN A 66 -6.56 1.43 5.51
CA ASN A 66 -7.51 1.36 6.62
C ASN A 66 -6.83 0.82 7.90
N GLU A 67 -7.52 0.90 9.03
CA GLU A 67 -7.00 0.43 10.33
C GLU A 67 -6.69 -1.07 10.30
N GLN A 68 -7.52 -1.88 9.64
CA GLN A 68 -7.34 -3.32 9.51
C GLN A 68 -6.16 -3.71 8.61
N GLY A 69 -5.62 -2.78 7.83
CA GLY A 69 -4.47 -3.01 6.97
C GLY A 69 -4.74 -3.87 5.72
N ASN A 70 -5.99 -4.02 5.32
CA ASN A 70 -6.40 -4.84 4.18
C ASN A 70 -7.01 -4.05 3.00
N VAL A 71 -7.12 -2.73 3.13
CA VAL A 71 -7.52 -1.82 2.06
C VAL A 71 -6.48 -0.72 1.91
N PHE A 72 -6.06 -0.46 0.68
CA PHE A 72 -5.04 0.52 0.35
C PHE A 72 -5.52 1.45 -0.76
N GLY A 73 -5.43 2.75 -0.52
CA GLY A 73 -5.68 3.80 -1.48
C GLY A 73 -4.36 4.48 -1.87
N LEU A 74 -4.09 4.57 -3.16
CA LEU A 74 -2.85 5.13 -3.70
C LEU A 74 -3.19 6.06 -4.87
N MET A 75 -2.61 7.27 -4.87
CA MET A 75 -2.80 8.23 -5.96
C MET A 75 -1.87 7.97 -7.14
N PRO A 76 -0.55 7.75 -6.97
CA PRO A 76 0.29 7.24 -8.06
C PRO A 76 -0.17 5.86 -8.54
N HIS A 77 0.11 5.55 -9.81
CA HIS A 77 -0.35 4.34 -10.50
C HIS A 77 0.77 3.29 -10.60
N PRO A 78 0.89 2.35 -9.63
CA PRO A 78 1.97 1.36 -9.65
C PRO A 78 1.89 0.40 -10.85
N GLU A 79 0.68 0.18 -11.40
CA GLU A 79 0.49 -0.62 -12.62
C GLU A 79 1.14 -0.01 -13.87
N HIS A 80 1.49 1.27 -13.84
CA HIS A 80 2.24 1.96 -14.87
C HIS A 80 3.76 2.00 -14.61
N ALA A 81 4.23 1.35 -13.57
CA ALA A 81 5.63 1.26 -13.17
C ALA A 81 6.03 -0.21 -12.91
N VAL A 82 5.76 -1.07 -13.88
CA VAL A 82 6.00 -2.52 -13.81
C VAL A 82 7.05 -3.01 -14.81
N ASP A 83 7.57 -2.13 -15.66
CA ASP A 83 8.55 -2.44 -16.69
C ASP A 83 9.48 -1.24 -16.92
N GLU A 84 10.78 -1.47 -16.93
CA GLU A 84 11.79 -0.43 -17.20
C GLU A 84 11.60 0.23 -18.57
N LEU A 85 11.04 -0.48 -19.55
CA LEU A 85 10.73 0.08 -20.88
C LEU A 85 9.66 1.19 -20.80
N THR A 86 8.82 1.19 -19.78
CA THR A 86 7.81 2.24 -19.55
C THR A 86 8.29 3.36 -18.64
N GLY A 87 9.57 3.32 -18.23
CA GLY A 87 10.24 4.35 -17.45
C GLY A 87 10.62 3.95 -16.03
N SER A 88 9.93 2.97 -15.42
CA SER A 88 10.23 2.48 -14.07
C SER A 88 9.56 1.12 -13.83
N ALA A 89 10.22 0.28 -13.02
CA ALA A 89 9.67 -0.96 -12.48
C ALA A 89 9.42 -0.87 -10.96
N ASP A 90 9.49 0.31 -10.38
CA ASP A 90 9.39 0.53 -8.92
C ASP A 90 8.00 0.15 -8.34
N GLY A 91 6.95 0.16 -9.17
CA GLY A 91 5.61 -0.27 -8.78
C GLY A 91 5.48 -1.76 -8.51
N LEU A 92 6.40 -2.59 -9.05
CA LEU A 92 6.37 -4.04 -8.84
C LEU A 92 6.44 -4.45 -7.36
N CYS A 93 7.16 -3.69 -6.53
CA CYS A 93 7.29 -4.01 -5.12
C CYS A 93 5.96 -3.98 -4.36
N ILE A 94 5.01 -3.13 -4.78
CA ILE A 94 3.67 -3.06 -4.19
C ILE A 94 2.89 -4.35 -4.48
N PHE A 95 2.90 -4.81 -5.73
CA PHE A 95 2.24 -6.07 -6.12
C PHE A 95 2.93 -7.29 -5.50
N ALA A 96 4.26 -7.30 -5.41
CA ALA A 96 5.02 -8.33 -4.72
C ALA A 96 4.66 -8.40 -3.23
N SER A 97 4.51 -7.26 -2.55
CA SER A 97 4.07 -7.19 -1.15
C SER A 97 2.69 -7.81 -0.97
N MET A 98 1.74 -7.45 -1.83
CA MET A 98 0.36 -7.98 -1.77
C MET A 98 0.36 -9.50 -1.97
N ARG A 99 1.15 -10.01 -2.91
CA ARG A 99 1.30 -11.44 -3.13
C ARG A 99 1.84 -12.17 -1.90
N LEU A 100 2.91 -11.66 -1.31
CA LEU A 100 3.50 -12.22 -0.09
C LEU A 100 2.52 -12.23 1.09
N ALA A 101 1.73 -11.17 1.23
CA ALA A 101 0.70 -11.10 2.28
C ALA A 101 -0.38 -12.18 2.11
N VAL A 102 -0.83 -12.43 0.89
CA VAL A 102 -1.81 -13.49 0.59
C VAL A 102 -1.21 -14.89 0.81
N GLU A 103 0.01 -15.13 0.32
CA GLU A 103 0.71 -16.40 0.51
C GLU A 103 0.98 -16.69 2.00
N GLY A 104 1.34 -15.67 2.79
CA GLY A 104 1.53 -15.77 4.24
C GLY A 104 0.24 -16.14 4.98
N HIS A 105 -0.91 -15.62 4.56
CA HIS A 105 -2.21 -16.01 5.11
C HIS A 105 -2.56 -17.47 4.80
N HIS A 106 -2.24 -17.96 3.60
CA HIS A 106 -2.48 -19.37 3.23
C HIS A 106 -1.62 -20.36 4.03
N SER A 107 -0.41 -19.98 4.43
CA SER A 107 0.46 -20.84 5.22
C SER A 107 0.08 -20.90 6.71
N LEU A 108 -0.78 -20.00 7.19
CA LEU A 108 -1.28 -19.96 8.57
C LEU A 108 -2.66 -20.63 8.74
N THR A 109 -3.36 -20.95 7.66
CA THR A 109 -4.52 -21.82 7.72
C THR A 109 -4.03 -23.27 7.89
N PRO A 110 -4.32 -23.97 9.00
CA PRO A 110 -3.99 -25.39 9.11
C PRO A 110 -4.67 -26.13 7.95
N PRO A 111 -4.03 -27.19 7.40
CA PRO A 111 -4.69 -28.00 6.41
C PRO A 111 -6.02 -28.49 7.01
N ASP A 112 -7.07 -28.29 6.25
CA ASP A 112 -8.43 -28.68 6.62
C ASP A 112 -8.39 -30.09 7.19
N GLY A 113 -8.53 -30.19 8.52
CA GLY A 113 -8.64 -31.48 9.19
C GLY A 113 -9.91 -32.12 8.70
N GLY A 114 -9.75 -33.16 7.90
CA GLY A 114 -10.86 -33.91 7.34
C GLY A 114 -11.95 -34.13 8.38
N GLN A 115 -13.14 -33.67 8.09
CA GLN A 115 -14.31 -33.93 8.89
C GLN A 115 -14.51 -35.44 8.98
N ALA A 116 -14.22 -35.99 10.14
CA ALA A 116 -14.78 -37.27 10.53
C ALA A 116 -16.29 -37.07 10.56
N GLY A 117 -16.98 -37.63 9.60
CA GLY A 117 -18.43 -37.60 9.51
C GLY A 117 -19.05 -38.14 10.78
N ALA A 118 -19.77 -37.30 11.50
CA ALA A 118 -20.71 -37.75 12.50
C ALA A 118 -21.85 -38.42 11.76
N ARG A 119 -21.90 -39.76 11.81
CA ARG A 119 -23.09 -40.50 11.48
C ARG A 119 -23.98 -40.53 12.72
N VAL A 120 -25.14 -40.02 12.55
CA VAL A 120 -26.25 -40.26 13.46
C VAL A 120 -26.91 -41.61 13.08
#